data_8bc6e860c3f28b4bd8bf40efc4e93ce1
#
_entry.id   8bc6e860c3f28b4bd8bf40efc4e93ce1
#
_cell.length_a   1.000
_cell.length_b   1.000
_cell.length_c   1.000
_cell.angle_alpha   90.00
_cell.angle_beta   90.00
_cell.angle_gamma   90.00
#
_symmetry.space_group_name_H-M   'P 1'
#
loop_
_entity.id
_entity.type
_entity.pdbx_description
1 polymer ?
#
loop_
_entity_poly.entity_id
_entity_poly.type
_entity_poly.pdbx_seq_one_letter_code
_entity_poly.pdbx_strand_id
1 'polypeptide(L)'
;MELNSFAEKKAEEAVKLFAFQGINLPLIKDKLAVILAKIGANGIFDEYTKHDISHVNGVLSLLDKIIPSQTKEIMTGADWLMITLAVYFHDMGMFVSKEEFEARNSNSEYVDFKTSLLSKVDLKDKLLAMTPDNRERFIYQEFVRHNHGRRVKSWIENTGDIVSNGFQTELSEMLKGFDNELKESLALVCESHQVDDLDIDALDVNKAFGSSDEETSNLLYVSLLLRTADLLHITHDRTPSTEYNVIDVKDPFSQTEWVKQHSVKQVNIYYDKDEEGNIDKTKQPSKFEVQACFYDPVAYFSFDSYLNYAEKEIEKNHHIFDKVKGRTTKAYNYPWIGINRDKIVGKGFETRKLYFEIDKKKILDLLMGHTLYNDTTVVLRELVQNGIDACRLFNSTLKSTAHYEPKIKISYDKVKRELKVQDNGSGMSRDTIFKHLLRVGCSRYQDPDFINEHPSFHSISHFGIGLLTCFMVCDDVDIYTKEVGGVTRLLQIKDLHGNFIMRDEKKDSEILEGKHGSTFILRLRPSIDTKDFKTIVKKWIVLPSMQVTYSVDGDEEKVGFDSAKDYIYAQLASQGIMESDANYKVDVVKENGIEVTSLLKKDPLTNVWRLCDNHDFDISRDTPLVGTCIARY
;
A
#
# COMPACT_ATOMS: atom_id res chain seq x y z
N MET A 1 -36.07 12.40 -25.66
CA MET A 1 -35.92 13.35 -24.53
C MET A 1 -35.40 14.70 -25.06
N GLU A 2 -35.77 15.80 -24.39
CA GLU A 2 -35.26 17.13 -24.76
C GLU A 2 -33.81 17.29 -24.33
N LEU A 3 -33.03 18.03 -25.15
CA LEU A 3 -31.65 18.40 -24.88
C LEU A 3 -31.64 19.77 -24.19
N ASN A 4 -31.46 19.77 -22.86
CA ASN A 4 -31.72 20.97 -22.06
C ASN A 4 -30.45 21.69 -21.59
N SER A 5 -29.32 20.96 -21.40
CA SER A 5 -28.06 21.56 -20.93
C SER A 5 -27.38 22.38 -22.04
N PHE A 6 -26.48 23.26 -21.64
CA PHE A 6 -25.68 24.04 -22.59
C PHE A 6 -24.79 23.13 -23.46
N ALA A 7 -24.17 22.12 -22.83
CA ALA A 7 -23.33 21.16 -23.54
C ALA A 7 -24.11 20.38 -24.60
N GLU A 8 -25.33 19.91 -24.28
CA GLU A 8 -26.19 19.19 -25.24
C GLU A 8 -26.58 20.05 -26.42
N LYS A 9 -26.93 21.32 -26.20
CA LYS A 9 -27.27 22.24 -27.29
C LYS A 9 -26.09 22.49 -28.22
N LYS A 10 -24.89 22.60 -27.65
CA LYS A 10 -23.66 22.72 -28.44
C LYS A 10 -23.33 21.43 -29.21
N ALA A 11 -23.53 20.31 -28.60
CA ALA A 11 -23.37 19.00 -29.23
C ALA A 11 -24.39 18.80 -30.38
N GLU A 12 -25.64 19.29 -30.24
CA GLU A 12 -26.66 19.27 -31.28
C GLU A 12 -26.32 20.18 -32.46
N GLU A 13 -25.62 21.28 -32.21
CA GLU A 13 -25.02 22.09 -33.28
C GLU A 13 -23.90 21.32 -34.01
N ALA A 14 -23.04 20.61 -33.23
CA ALA A 14 -21.88 19.88 -33.75
C ALA A 14 -22.27 18.69 -34.64
N VAL A 15 -23.38 17.99 -34.39
CA VAL A 15 -23.81 16.86 -35.25
C VAL A 15 -24.17 17.30 -36.70
N LYS A 16 -24.23 18.60 -36.99
CA LYS A 16 -24.40 19.14 -38.34
C LYS A 16 -23.09 19.21 -39.12
N LEU A 17 -21.94 19.10 -38.43
CA LEU A 17 -20.62 19.04 -39.06
C LEU A 17 -20.47 17.74 -39.86
N PHE A 18 -19.67 17.80 -40.91
CA PHE A 18 -19.54 16.69 -41.86
C PHE A 18 -19.11 15.37 -41.20
N ALA A 19 -18.14 15.42 -40.31
CA ALA A 19 -17.62 14.25 -39.63
C ALA A 19 -18.64 13.57 -38.68
N PHE A 20 -19.69 14.28 -38.26
CA PHE A 20 -20.65 13.80 -37.27
C PHE A 20 -22.06 13.61 -37.82
N GLN A 21 -22.22 13.74 -39.14
CA GLN A 21 -23.51 13.51 -39.77
C GLN A 21 -24.01 12.09 -39.56
N GLY A 22 -25.26 11.97 -39.15
CA GLY A 22 -25.88 10.67 -38.85
C GLY A 22 -25.95 10.32 -37.36
N ILE A 23 -25.30 11.09 -36.46
CA ILE A 23 -25.43 10.95 -35.02
C ILE A 23 -26.77 11.57 -34.58
N ASN A 24 -27.55 10.81 -33.81
CA ASN A 24 -28.86 11.24 -33.28
C ASN A 24 -28.85 11.30 -31.78
N LEU A 25 -28.46 12.45 -31.20
CA LEU A 25 -28.35 12.65 -29.75
C LEU A 25 -29.66 12.40 -28.98
N PRO A 26 -30.84 12.89 -29.41
CA PRO A 26 -32.11 12.56 -28.74
C PRO A 26 -32.39 11.08 -28.67
N LEU A 27 -32.15 10.34 -29.76
CA LEU A 27 -32.33 8.88 -29.80
C LEU A 27 -31.37 8.17 -28.83
N ILE A 28 -30.09 8.59 -28.81
CA ILE A 28 -29.08 8.04 -27.90
C ILE A 28 -29.52 8.27 -26.44
N LYS A 29 -29.91 9.50 -26.09
CA LYS A 29 -30.38 9.85 -24.74
C LYS A 29 -31.61 9.05 -24.33
N ASP A 30 -32.59 8.85 -25.23
CA ASP A 30 -33.79 8.06 -24.96
C ASP A 30 -33.47 6.58 -24.67
N LYS A 31 -32.63 5.97 -25.50
CA LYS A 31 -32.24 4.56 -25.32
C LYS A 31 -31.39 4.37 -24.07
N LEU A 32 -30.45 5.27 -23.85
CA LEU A 32 -29.60 5.27 -22.66
C LEU A 32 -30.43 5.38 -21.38
N ALA A 33 -31.43 6.25 -21.35
CA ALA A 33 -32.33 6.38 -20.19
C ALA A 33 -33.02 5.07 -19.85
N VAL A 34 -33.40 4.27 -20.85
CA VAL A 34 -33.99 2.95 -20.65
C VAL A 34 -32.98 1.95 -20.08
N ILE A 35 -31.73 1.97 -20.58
CA ILE A 35 -30.66 1.07 -20.12
C ILE A 35 -30.27 1.41 -18.69
N LEU A 36 -30.01 2.70 -18.40
CA LEU A 36 -29.61 3.14 -17.06
C LEU A 36 -30.71 2.87 -16.01
N ALA A 37 -31.98 3.04 -16.38
CA ALA A 37 -33.10 2.69 -15.49
C ALA A 37 -33.18 1.19 -15.15
N LYS A 38 -32.43 0.33 -15.85
CA LYS A 38 -32.31 -1.10 -15.53
C LYS A 38 -31.14 -1.42 -14.61
N ILE A 39 -30.25 -0.47 -14.36
CA ILE A 39 -29.24 -0.60 -13.31
C ILE A 39 -29.99 -0.68 -11.98
N GLY A 40 -29.86 -1.78 -11.26
CA GLY A 40 -30.61 -2.04 -10.03
C GLY A 40 -31.92 -2.85 -10.21
N ALA A 41 -32.53 -2.86 -11.39
CA ALA A 41 -33.80 -3.56 -11.60
C ALA A 41 -33.68 -5.10 -11.58
N ASN A 42 -32.47 -5.65 -11.68
CA ASN A 42 -32.22 -7.10 -11.67
C ASN A 42 -31.77 -7.62 -10.29
N GLY A 43 -31.95 -6.85 -9.22
CA GLY A 43 -31.59 -7.23 -7.85
C GLY A 43 -30.09 -7.26 -7.55
N ILE A 44 -29.25 -6.65 -8.41
CA ILE A 44 -27.80 -6.58 -8.22
C ILE A 44 -27.41 -5.23 -7.62
N PHE A 45 -27.97 -4.14 -8.12
CA PHE A 45 -27.74 -2.77 -7.65
C PHE A 45 -29.00 -2.11 -7.09
N ASP A 46 -29.96 -2.89 -6.60
CA ASP A 46 -31.28 -2.43 -6.13
C ASP A 46 -31.21 -1.51 -4.90
N GLU A 47 -30.19 -1.64 -4.07
CA GLU A 47 -29.93 -0.75 -2.93
C GLU A 47 -28.91 0.36 -3.21
N TYR A 48 -28.44 0.48 -4.45
CA TYR A 48 -27.41 1.47 -4.82
C TYR A 48 -28.02 2.88 -5.03
N THR A 49 -27.18 3.91 -4.92
CA THR A 49 -27.58 5.28 -5.29
C THR A 49 -27.86 5.38 -6.78
N LYS A 50 -28.68 6.35 -7.19
CA LYS A 50 -29.14 6.46 -8.58
C LYS A 50 -27.99 6.63 -9.58
N HIS A 51 -27.98 5.75 -10.60
CA HIS A 51 -27.16 5.86 -11.80
C HIS A 51 -28.07 5.92 -13.06
N ASP A 52 -29.18 6.63 -12.94
CA ASP A 52 -30.15 6.80 -14.00
C ASP A 52 -29.91 8.11 -14.79
N ILE A 53 -30.82 8.46 -15.67
CA ILE A 53 -30.73 9.66 -16.50
C ILE A 53 -30.65 10.96 -15.66
N SER A 54 -31.09 10.95 -14.39
CA SER A 54 -30.96 12.10 -13.51
C SER A 54 -29.49 12.37 -13.15
N HIS A 55 -28.68 11.31 -12.97
CA HIS A 55 -27.23 11.44 -12.80
C HIS A 55 -26.59 12.09 -14.04
N VAL A 56 -26.89 11.59 -15.23
CA VAL A 56 -26.40 12.17 -16.50
C VAL A 56 -26.73 13.67 -16.60
N ASN A 57 -27.97 14.06 -16.33
CA ASN A 57 -28.39 15.45 -16.37
C ASN A 57 -27.68 16.29 -15.28
N GLY A 58 -27.44 15.73 -14.11
CA GLY A 58 -26.72 16.39 -13.03
C GLY A 58 -25.24 16.65 -13.40
N VAL A 59 -24.54 15.67 -13.98
CA VAL A 59 -23.17 15.82 -14.47
C VAL A 59 -23.11 16.87 -15.59
N LEU A 60 -24.05 16.88 -16.53
CA LEU A 60 -24.14 17.90 -17.58
C LEU A 60 -24.35 19.30 -16.99
N SER A 61 -25.19 19.44 -15.95
CA SER A 61 -25.40 20.72 -15.26
C SER A 61 -24.15 21.18 -14.51
N LEU A 62 -23.36 20.26 -13.97
CA LEU A 62 -22.07 20.58 -13.34
C LEU A 62 -21.05 21.06 -14.39
N LEU A 63 -20.98 20.45 -15.57
CA LEU A 63 -20.11 20.91 -16.65
C LEU A 63 -20.37 22.38 -17.00
N ASP A 64 -21.62 22.81 -16.98
CA ASP A 64 -21.96 24.23 -17.23
C ASP A 64 -21.36 25.18 -16.19
N LYS A 65 -21.08 24.71 -14.98
CA LYS A 65 -20.44 25.48 -13.91
C LYS A 65 -18.92 25.37 -13.97
N ILE A 66 -18.37 24.16 -14.16
CA ILE A 66 -16.95 23.90 -14.00
C ILE A 66 -16.10 24.31 -15.22
N ILE A 67 -16.68 24.39 -16.41
CA ILE A 67 -15.96 24.88 -17.59
C ILE A 67 -15.87 26.41 -17.52
N PRO A 68 -14.65 26.99 -17.46
CA PRO A 68 -14.47 28.44 -17.41
C PRO A 68 -15.09 29.13 -18.65
N SER A 69 -15.68 30.31 -18.47
CA SER A 69 -16.35 31.02 -19.57
C SER A 69 -15.46 31.27 -20.77
N GLN A 70 -14.21 31.64 -20.54
CA GLN A 70 -13.21 31.82 -21.62
C GLN A 70 -12.95 30.53 -22.39
N THR A 71 -12.93 29.38 -21.70
CA THR A 71 -12.75 28.07 -22.35
C THR A 71 -14.00 27.68 -23.15
N LYS A 72 -15.20 27.97 -22.64
CA LYS A 72 -16.44 27.71 -23.40
C LYS A 72 -16.48 28.40 -24.77
N GLU A 73 -15.85 29.58 -24.89
CA GLU A 73 -15.79 30.35 -26.14
C GLU A 73 -14.87 29.72 -27.19
N ILE A 74 -13.89 28.91 -26.74
CA ILE A 74 -12.88 28.33 -27.65
C ILE A 74 -13.05 26.83 -27.87
N MET A 75 -13.87 26.14 -27.03
CA MET A 75 -14.21 24.72 -27.24
C MET A 75 -14.88 24.55 -28.61
N THR A 76 -14.45 23.51 -29.30
CA THR A 76 -14.94 23.15 -30.64
C THR A 76 -16.27 22.42 -30.57
N GLY A 77 -16.93 22.28 -31.73
CA GLY A 77 -18.07 21.39 -31.86
C GLY A 77 -17.75 19.96 -31.48
N ALA A 78 -16.57 19.47 -31.86
CA ALA A 78 -16.10 18.12 -31.49
C ALA A 78 -15.89 17.96 -29.99
N ASP A 79 -15.36 18.97 -29.25
CA ASP A 79 -15.25 18.93 -27.79
C ASP A 79 -16.60 18.77 -27.11
N TRP A 80 -17.58 19.59 -27.52
CA TRP A 80 -18.93 19.57 -26.97
C TRP A 80 -19.66 18.26 -27.27
N LEU A 81 -19.49 17.72 -28.47
CA LEU A 81 -20.04 16.41 -28.82
C LEU A 81 -19.39 15.31 -27.99
N MET A 82 -18.08 15.29 -27.92
CA MET A 82 -17.33 14.25 -27.20
C MET A 82 -17.66 14.24 -25.69
N ILE A 83 -17.67 15.40 -25.02
CA ILE A 83 -18.00 15.45 -23.60
C ILE A 83 -19.46 15.04 -23.34
N THR A 84 -20.38 15.44 -24.21
CA THR A 84 -21.80 15.07 -24.08
C THR A 84 -21.98 13.55 -24.24
N LEU A 85 -21.37 12.96 -25.27
CA LEU A 85 -21.40 11.51 -25.46
C LEU A 85 -20.71 10.77 -24.33
N ALA A 86 -19.56 11.25 -23.87
CA ALA A 86 -18.85 10.64 -22.76
C ALA A 86 -19.69 10.64 -21.47
N VAL A 87 -20.37 11.75 -21.15
CA VAL A 87 -21.31 11.80 -19.99
C VAL A 87 -22.49 10.85 -20.20
N TYR A 88 -22.95 10.67 -21.43
CA TYR A 88 -24.02 9.72 -21.70
C TYR A 88 -23.60 8.28 -21.44
N PHE A 89 -22.41 7.88 -21.89
CA PHE A 89 -21.99 6.48 -21.90
C PHE A 89 -21.19 6.03 -20.67
N HIS A 90 -20.53 6.92 -19.89
CA HIS A 90 -19.53 6.55 -18.89
C HIS A 90 -19.99 5.50 -17.88
N ASP A 91 -21.22 5.61 -17.36
CA ASP A 91 -21.79 4.69 -16.35
C ASP A 91 -22.55 3.50 -16.95
N MET A 92 -22.69 3.43 -18.28
CA MET A 92 -23.43 2.33 -18.91
C MET A 92 -22.85 0.95 -18.54
N GLY A 93 -21.54 0.89 -18.26
CA GLY A 93 -20.86 -0.34 -17.81
C GLY A 93 -21.31 -0.87 -16.44
N MET A 94 -22.10 -0.10 -15.69
CA MET A 94 -22.75 -0.56 -14.47
C MET A 94 -23.95 -1.49 -14.76
N PHE A 95 -24.45 -1.52 -15.99
CA PHE A 95 -25.53 -2.43 -16.37
C PHE A 95 -25.04 -3.88 -16.33
N VAL A 96 -25.84 -4.76 -15.67
CA VAL A 96 -25.60 -6.20 -15.56
C VAL A 96 -26.87 -6.94 -15.91
N SER A 97 -26.79 -7.90 -16.82
CA SER A 97 -27.91 -8.80 -17.09
C SER A 97 -28.00 -9.93 -16.06
N LYS A 98 -29.15 -10.56 -15.97
CA LYS A 98 -29.35 -11.71 -15.07
C LYS A 98 -28.45 -12.88 -15.50
N GLU A 99 -28.36 -13.13 -16.78
CA GLU A 99 -27.56 -14.20 -17.38
C GLU A 99 -26.06 -13.99 -17.09
N GLU A 100 -25.58 -12.74 -17.19
CA GLU A 100 -24.20 -12.38 -16.85
C GLU A 100 -23.91 -12.67 -15.37
N PHE A 101 -24.80 -12.26 -14.48
CA PHE A 101 -24.61 -12.51 -13.05
C PHE A 101 -24.63 -14.02 -12.71
N GLU A 102 -25.50 -14.79 -13.33
CA GLU A 102 -25.54 -16.24 -13.16
C GLU A 102 -24.26 -16.91 -13.65
N ALA A 103 -23.67 -16.43 -14.74
CA ALA A 103 -22.43 -16.94 -15.33
C ALA A 103 -21.14 -16.40 -14.67
N ARG A 104 -21.22 -15.50 -13.67
CA ARG A 104 -20.06 -14.76 -13.11
C ARG A 104 -18.85 -15.62 -12.71
N ASN A 105 -19.11 -16.85 -12.20
CA ASN A 105 -18.03 -17.74 -11.76
C ASN A 105 -17.23 -18.35 -12.93
N SER A 106 -17.66 -18.20 -14.17
CA SER A 106 -16.88 -18.56 -15.36
C SER A 106 -15.92 -17.44 -15.80
N ASN A 107 -16.05 -16.24 -15.25
CA ASN A 107 -15.14 -15.13 -15.49
C ASN A 107 -13.93 -15.21 -14.55
N SER A 108 -12.74 -15.45 -15.10
CA SER A 108 -11.50 -15.59 -14.32
C SER A 108 -11.13 -14.30 -13.57
N GLU A 109 -11.32 -13.11 -14.19
CA GLU A 109 -11.04 -11.83 -13.54
C GLU A 109 -11.91 -11.62 -12.30
N TYR A 110 -13.19 -12.02 -12.37
CA TYR A 110 -14.07 -11.99 -11.20
C TYR A 110 -13.61 -12.93 -10.09
N VAL A 111 -13.20 -14.15 -10.43
CA VAL A 111 -12.75 -15.14 -9.45
C VAL A 111 -11.49 -14.65 -8.74
N ASP A 112 -10.54 -14.05 -9.46
CA ASP A 112 -9.32 -13.46 -8.90
C ASP A 112 -9.63 -12.24 -8.02
N PHE A 113 -10.51 -11.35 -8.47
CA PHE A 113 -10.99 -10.20 -7.70
C PHE A 113 -11.64 -10.64 -6.38
N LYS A 114 -12.54 -11.62 -6.44
CA LYS A 114 -13.22 -12.19 -5.27
C LYS A 114 -12.21 -12.76 -4.27
N THR A 115 -11.21 -13.51 -4.74
CA THR A 115 -10.17 -14.09 -3.90
C THR A 115 -9.35 -13.00 -3.23
N SER A 116 -8.94 -11.98 -3.97
CA SER A 116 -8.22 -10.81 -3.46
C SER A 116 -9.04 -10.06 -2.41
N LEU A 117 -10.32 -9.80 -2.68
CA LEU A 117 -11.19 -9.06 -1.76
C LEU A 117 -11.39 -9.80 -0.43
N LEU A 118 -11.59 -11.13 -0.49
CA LEU A 118 -11.75 -11.98 0.69
C LEU A 118 -10.46 -12.15 1.51
N SER A 119 -9.30 -11.85 0.94
CA SER A 119 -8.02 -11.87 1.65
C SER A 119 -7.76 -10.60 2.48
N LYS A 120 -8.48 -9.50 2.24
CA LYS A 120 -8.33 -8.23 2.96
C LYS A 120 -8.87 -8.36 4.38
N VAL A 121 -7.99 -8.21 5.38
CA VAL A 121 -8.30 -8.40 6.82
C VAL A 121 -9.46 -7.50 7.26
N ASP A 122 -9.46 -6.24 6.87
CA ASP A 122 -10.43 -5.22 7.31
C ASP A 122 -11.86 -5.47 6.79
N LEU A 123 -12.01 -6.17 5.66
CA LEU A 123 -13.30 -6.46 5.03
C LEU A 123 -13.81 -7.87 5.31
N LYS A 124 -12.91 -8.80 5.61
CA LYS A 124 -13.20 -10.22 5.75
C LYS A 124 -14.31 -10.48 6.78
N ASP A 125 -14.20 -9.91 7.96
CA ASP A 125 -15.18 -10.14 9.03
C ASP A 125 -16.55 -9.55 8.68
N LYS A 126 -16.58 -8.38 8.04
CA LYS A 126 -17.81 -7.73 7.56
C LYS A 126 -18.50 -8.58 6.48
N LEU A 127 -17.72 -9.08 5.52
CA LEU A 127 -18.25 -9.94 4.45
C LEU A 127 -18.74 -11.29 4.98
N LEU A 128 -18.06 -11.87 5.98
CA LEU A 128 -18.49 -13.12 6.60
C LEU A 128 -19.77 -12.98 7.44
N ALA A 129 -20.06 -11.78 7.93
CA ALA A 129 -21.31 -11.50 8.65
C ALA A 129 -22.53 -11.40 7.73
N MET A 130 -22.33 -11.21 6.43
CA MET A 130 -23.42 -11.20 5.44
C MET A 130 -23.95 -12.62 5.14
N THR A 131 -25.22 -12.71 4.73
CA THR A 131 -25.72 -13.96 4.15
C THR A 131 -24.93 -14.33 2.89
N PRO A 132 -24.80 -15.61 2.53
CA PRO A 132 -24.06 -16.02 1.33
C PRO A 132 -24.50 -15.28 0.06
N ASP A 133 -25.82 -15.13 -0.14
CA ASP A 133 -26.37 -14.46 -1.32
C ASP A 133 -26.04 -12.97 -1.35
N ASN A 134 -26.21 -12.26 -0.23
CA ASN A 134 -25.89 -10.84 -0.15
C ASN A 134 -24.39 -10.60 -0.31
N ARG A 135 -23.54 -11.46 0.25
CA ARG A 135 -22.10 -11.41 0.06
C ARG A 135 -21.69 -11.58 -1.40
N GLU A 136 -22.26 -12.57 -2.09
CA GLU A 136 -21.96 -12.78 -3.51
C GLU A 136 -22.41 -11.59 -4.38
N ARG A 137 -23.58 -11.02 -4.09
CA ARG A 137 -24.07 -9.81 -4.77
C ARG A 137 -23.13 -8.64 -4.52
N PHE A 138 -22.77 -8.37 -3.27
CA PHE A 138 -21.86 -7.29 -2.90
C PHE A 138 -20.49 -7.41 -3.58
N ILE A 139 -19.89 -8.61 -3.58
CA ILE A 139 -18.59 -8.83 -4.23
C ILE A 139 -18.71 -8.58 -5.74
N TYR A 140 -19.82 -9.00 -6.37
CA TYR A 140 -20.02 -8.78 -7.80
C TYR A 140 -20.29 -7.31 -8.12
N GLN A 141 -21.05 -6.61 -7.29
CA GLN A 141 -21.24 -5.16 -7.39
C GLN A 141 -19.90 -4.42 -7.37
N GLU A 142 -19.04 -4.73 -6.41
CA GLU A 142 -17.71 -4.13 -6.30
C GLU A 142 -16.82 -4.45 -7.51
N PHE A 143 -16.89 -5.67 -8.05
CA PHE A 143 -16.21 -6.04 -9.27
C PHE A 143 -16.67 -5.21 -10.47
N VAL A 144 -17.98 -5.10 -10.67
CA VAL A 144 -18.55 -4.30 -11.76
C VAL A 144 -18.22 -2.83 -11.59
N ARG A 145 -18.41 -2.29 -10.37
CA ARG A 145 -18.07 -0.91 -10.03
C ARG A 145 -16.60 -0.59 -10.32
N HIS A 146 -15.72 -1.54 -10.06
CA HIS A 146 -14.27 -1.37 -10.28
C HIS A 146 -13.86 -1.46 -11.74
N ASN A 147 -14.70 -2.02 -12.60
CA ASN A 147 -14.40 -2.29 -14.00
C ASN A 147 -15.35 -1.60 -15.00
N HIS A 148 -16.33 -0.80 -14.54
CA HIS A 148 -17.40 -0.33 -15.44
C HIS A 148 -16.88 0.55 -16.58
N GLY A 149 -15.85 1.37 -16.39
CA GLY A 149 -15.23 2.15 -17.46
C GLY A 149 -14.61 1.28 -18.54
N ARG A 150 -13.87 0.22 -18.15
CA ARG A 150 -13.31 -0.78 -19.08
C ARG A 150 -14.41 -1.54 -19.83
N ARG A 151 -15.51 -1.84 -19.13
CA ARG A 151 -16.68 -2.53 -19.74
C ARG A 151 -17.31 -1.66 -20.82
N VAL A 152 -17.54 -0.38 -20.55
CA VAL A 152 -18.04 0.58 -21.57
C VAL A 152 -17.13 0.62 -22.79
N LYS A 153 -15.81 0.73 -22.56
CA LYS A 153 -14.83 0.73 -23.64
C LYS A 153 -14.95 -0.51 -24.51
N SER A 154 -14.92 -1.70 -23.88
CA SER A 154 -15.03 -2.98 -24.62
C SER A 154 -16.31 -3.11 -25.42
N TRP A 155 -17.42 -2.57 -24.92
CA TRP A 155 -18.71 -2.58 -25.61
C TRP A 155 -18.74 -1.62 -26.81
N ILE A 156 -18.21 -0.40 -26.65
CA ILE A 156 -18.14 0.58 -27.75
C ILE A 156 -17.21 0.08 -28.88
N GLU A 157 -16.08 -0.53 -28.51
CA GLU A 157 -15.11 -1.12 -29.45
C GLU A 157 -15.54 -2.49 -29.99
N ASN A 158 -16.63 -3.07 -29.46
CA ASN A 158 -17.10 -4.42 -29.81
C ASN A 158 -16.04 -5.51 -29.60
N THR A 159 -15.25 -5.39 -28.53
CA THR A 159 -14.17 -6.32 -28.14
C THR A 159 -14.52 -7.15 -26.91
N GLY A 160 -15.58 -6.82 -26.20
CA GLY A 160 -16.01 -7.47 -24.96
C GLY A 160 -17.09 -8.52 -25.13
N ASP A 161 -17.33 -9.28 -24.06
CA ASP A 161 -18.43 -10.24 -24.00
C ASP A 161 -19.78 -9.54 -24.10
N ILE A 162 -20.69 -10.14 -24.86
CA ILE A 162 -22.02 -9.61 -25.11
C ILE A 162 -22.89 -9.87 -23.89
N VAL A 163 -23.45 -8.82 -23.29
CA VAL A 163 -24.35 -8.90 -22.15
C VAL A 163 -25.65 -9.65 -22.50
N SER A 164 -26.22 -9.31 -23.64
CA SER A 164 -27.35 -10.00 -24.28
C SER A 164 -27.53 -9.52 -25.73
N ASN A 165 -28.17 -10.33 -26.57
CA ASN A 165 -28.45 -9.95 -27.96
C ASN A 165 -29.30 -8.66 -28.07
N GLY A 166 -30.26 -8.48 -27.16
CA GLY A 166 -31.08 -7.26 -27.12
C GLY A 166 -30.25 -6.01 -26.77
N PHE A 167 -29.38 -6.09 -25.79
CA PHE A 167 -28.49 -4.99 -25.41
C PHE A 167 -27.56 -4.61 -26.58
N GLN A 168 -26.97 -5.60 -27.26
CA GLN A 168 -26.08 -5.34 -28.39
C GLN A 168 -26.81 -4.65 -29.54
N THR A 169 -28.06 -5.02 -29.80
CA THR A 169 -28.89 -4.36 -30.83
C THR A 169 -29.10 -2.89 -30.49
N GLU A 170 -29.48 -2.59 -29.24
CA GLU A 170 -29.70 -1.22 -28.77
C GLU A 170 -28.42 -0.40 -28.81
N LEU A 171 -27.29 -0.96 -28.38
CA LEU A 171 -25.98 -0.32 -28.44
C LEU A 171 -25.57 -0.02 -29.88
N SER A 172 -25.75 -0.98 -30.79
CA SER A 172 -25.44 -0.81 -32.21
C SER A 172 -26.25 0.32 -32.87
N GLU A 173 -27.53 0.46 -32.45
CA GLU A 173 -28.36 1.57 -32.93
C GLU A 173 -27.94 2.92 -32.34
N MET A 174 -27.50 2.98 -31.07
CA MET A 174 -26.97 4.21 -30.47
C MET A 174 -25.66 4.66 -31.15
N LEU A 175 -24.81 3.70 -31.51
CA LEU A 175 -23.53 3.96 -32.18
C LEU A 175 -23.64 4.11 -33.73
N LYS A 176 -24.87 4.11 -34.25
CA LYS A 176 -25.10 4.35 -35.69
C LYS A 176 -24.67 5.77 -36.06
N GLY A 177 -23.88 5.89 -37.12
CA GLY A 177 -23.30 7.17 -37.57
C GLY A 177 -21.94 7.49 -36.92
N PHE A 178 -21.43 6.67 -36.01
CA PHE A 178 -20.08 6.81 -35.47
C PHE A 178 -19.11 6.03 -36.36
N ASP A 179 -18.05 6.69 -36.82
CA ASP A 179 -16.92 6.01 -37.44
C ASP A 179 -16.04 5.33 -36.35
N ASN A 180 -15.02 4.62 -36.78
CA ASN A 180 -14.15 3.89 -35.85
C ASN A 180 -13.32 4.84 -35.00
N GLU A 181 -12.83 5.95 -35.54
CA GLU A 181 -12.01 6.90 -34.77
C GLU A 181 -12.80 7.58 -33.67
N LEU A 182 -14.06 7.92 -33.92
CA LEU A 182 -14.96 8.49 -32.91
C LEU A 182 -15.30 7.47 -31.82
N LYS A 183 -15.53 6.20 -32.20
CA LYS A 183 -15.78 5.11 -31.24
C LYS A 183 -14.58 4.87 -30.33
N GLU A 184 -13.40 4.72 -30.89
CA GLU A 184 -12.16 4.52 -30.13
C GLU A 184 -11.88 5.69 -29.18
N SER A 185 -12.04 6.93 -29.67
CA SER A 185 -11.87 8.14 -28.86
C SER A 185 -12.89 8.22 -27.72
N LEU A 186 -14.17 7.95 -28.00
CA LEU A 186 -15.22 7.92 -26.98
C LEU A 186 -14.96 6.83 -25.94
N ALA A 187 -14.53 5.66 -26.37
CA ALA A 187 -14.21 4.53 -25.49
C ALA A 187 -13.07 4.88 -24.53
N LEU A 188 -11.99 5.52 -25.02
CA LEU A 188 -10.88 6.00 -24.21
C LEU A 188 -11.33 7.08 -23.21
N VAL A 189 -12.12 8.04 -23.64
CA VAL A 189 -12.63 9.09 -22.74
C VAL A 189 -13.54 8.49 -21.67
N CYS A 190 -14.43 7.56 -22.02
CA CYS A 190 -15.28 6.88 -21.04
C CYS A 190 -14.46 6.06 -20.04
N GLU A 191 -13.45 5.30 -20.49
CA GLU A 191 -12.58 4.53 -19.58
C GLU A 191 -11.80 5.45 -18.64
N SER A 192 -11.40 6.63 -19.11
CA SER A 192 -10.54 7.58 -18.39
C SER A 192 -11.08 8.01 -17.02
N HIS A 193 -12.41 8.01 -16.80
CA HIS A 193 -12.98 8.46 -15.54
C HIS A 193 -12.72 7.49 -14.38
N GLN A 194 -12.33 6.26 -14.66
CA GLN A 194 -12.15 5.22 -13.65
C GLN A 194 -10.68 4.81 -13.44
N VAL A 195 -9.79 5.10 -14.40
CA VAL A 195 -8.38 4.70 -14.27
C VAL A 195 -7.62 5.63 -13.32
N ASP A 196 -6.75 5.04 -12.49
CA ASP A 196 -5.91 5.81 -11.58
C ASP A 196 -4.87 6.66 -12.32
N ASP A 197 -4.21 6.09 -13.33
CA ASP A 197 -3.20 6.75 -14.14
C ASP A 197 -3.69 6.90 -15.57
N LEU A 198 -3.88 8.17 -16.00
CA LEU A 198 -4.26 8.48 -17.37
C LEU A 198 -3.10 8.24 -18.34
N ASP A 199 -3.38 7.55 -19.43
CA ASP A 199 -2.48 7.51 -20.57
C ASP A 199 -2.58 8.82 -21.36
N ILE A 200 -1.68 9.75 -21.02
CA ILE A 200 -1.66 11.11 -21.60
C ILE A 200 -1.34 11.08 -23.10
N ASP A 201 -0.61 10.06 -23.55
CA ASP A 201 -0.22 9.96 -24.96
C ASP A 201 -1.34 9.33 -25.82
N ALA A 202 -2.20 8.50 -25.23
CA ALA A 202 -3.39 7.96 -25.90
C ALA A 202 -4.53 8.99 -26.01
N LEU A 203 -4.61 9.95 -25.07
CA LEU A 203 -5.62 11.02 -25.06
C LEU A 203 -5.11 12.24 -25.84
N ASP A 204 -5.18 12.18 -27.16
CA ASP A 204 -4.69 13.23 -28.05
C ASP A 204 -5.34 14.59 -27.73
N VAL A 205 -4.51 15.61 -27.58
CA VAL A 205 -4.94 16.98 -27.28
C VAL A 205 -5.40 17.78 -28.52
N ASN A 206 -5.24 17.22 -29.69
CA ASN A 206 -5.64 17.83 -30.97
C ASN A 206 -6.21 16.76 -31.93
N LYS A 207 -7.05 15.85 -31.47
CA LYS A 207 -7.64 14.76 -32.26
C LYS A 207 -8.57 15.30 -33.32
N ALA A 208 -8.21 15.13 -34.56
CA ALA A 208 -9.03 15.53 -35.72
C ALA A 208 -9.97 14.39 -36.15
N PHE A 209 -11.24 14.69 -36.34
CA PHE A 209 -12.27 13.79 -36.90
C PHE A 209 -12.67 14.18 -38.33
N GLY A 210 -12.33 15.39 -38.75
CA GLY A 210 -12.59 15.94 -40.06
C GLY A 210 -11.58 16.99 -40.43
N SER A 211 -11.90 17.82 -41.46
CA SER A 211 -10.97 18.78 -42.02
C SER A 211 -11.09 20.20 -41.44
N SER A 212 -12.13 20.47 -40.65
CA SER A 212 -12.35 21.79 -40.05
C SER A 212 -11.86 21.82 -38.58
N ASP A 213 -11.47 23.03 -38.13
CA ASP A 213 -11.08 23.24 -36.72
C ASP A 213 -12.19 22.84 -35.72
N GLU A 214 -13.46 22.98 -36.11
CA GLU A 214 -14.63 22.59 -35.31
C GLU A 214 -14.77 21.07 -35.16
N GLU A 215 -14.12 20.29 -36.03
CA GLU A 215 -14.09 18.82 -36.01
C GLU A 215 -12.84 18.29 -35.30
N THR A 216 -12.11 19.12 -34.55
CA THR A 216 -10.94 18.72 -33.74
C THR A 216 -11.27 18.80 -32.27
N SER A 217 -10.95 17.77 -31.50
CA SER A 217 -11.19 17.71 -30.05
C SER A 217 -9.92 17.54 -29.23
N ASN A 218 -9.92 18.15 -28.05
CA ASN A 218 -8.94 17.89 -27.00
C ASN A 218 -9.45 16.77 -26.08
N LEU A 219 -9.15 15.51 -26.43
CA LEU A 219 -9.64 14.34 -25.69
C LEU A 219 -9.18 14.33 -24.25
N LEU A 220 -7.95 14.79 -23.96
CA LEU A 220 -7.45 14.88 -22.60
C LEU A 220 -8.25 15.88 -21.77
N TYR A 221 -8.50 17.08 -22.30
CA TYR A 221 -9.29 18.09 -21.61
C TYR A 221 -10.72 17.60 -21.31
N VAL A 222 -11.35 16.97 -22.30
CA VAL A 222 -12.67 16.33 -22.16
C VAL A 222 -12.66 15.27 -21.08
N SER A 223 -11.62 14.42 -21.03
CA SER A 223 -11.45 13.41 -19.97
C SER A 223 -11.31 14.01 -18.59
N LEU A 224 -10.51 15.07 -18.42
CA LEU A 224 -10.36 15.78 -17.14
C LEU A 224 -11.67 16.41 -16.68
N LEU A 225 -12.48 16.94 -17.61
CA LEU A 225 -13.81 17.48 -17.31
C LEU A 225 -14.77 16.39 -16.86
N LEU A 226 -14.82 15.24 -17.55
CA LEU A 226 -15.67 14.10 -17.16
C LEU A 226 -15.32 13.62 -15.76
N ARG A 227 -14.04 13.32 -15.50
CA ARG A 227 -13.54 12.89 -14.17
C ARG A 227 -13.95 13.85 -13.07
N THR A 228 -13.79 15.14 -13.30
CA THR A 228 -14.09 16.18 -12.31
C THR A 228 -15.59 16.33 -12.08
N ALA A 229 -16.39 16.31 -13.14
CA ALA A 229 -17.83 16.46 -13.02
C ALA A 229 -18.50 15.27 -12.34
N ASP A 230 -18.06 14.07 -12.67
CA ASP A 230 -18.55 12.83 -12.03
C ASP A 230 -18.21 12.79 -10.53
N LEU A 231 -16.96 13.08 -10.16
CA LEU A 231 -16.53 13.17 -8.76
C LEU A 231 -17.34 14.20 -7.95
N LEU A 232 -17.80 15.27 -8.57
CA LEU A 232 -18.53 16.34 -7.88
C LEU A 232 -20.04 16.13 -7.84
N HIS A 233 -20.59 15.17 -8.59
CA HIS A 233 -22.02 14.87 -8.58
C HIS A 233 -22.41 13.93 -7.42
N ILE A 234 -22.36 14.48 -6.19
CA ILE A 234 -22.57 13.79 -4.90
C ILE A 234 -23.72 14.39 -4.10
N THR A 235 -24.68 15.01 -4.75
CA THR A 235 -25.75 15.77 -4.12
C THR A 235 -26.99 14.92 -3.81
N HIS A 236 -27.87 15.44 -2.94
CA HIS A 236 -29.05 14.75 -2.41
C HIS A 236 -30.07 14.30 -3.46
N ASP A 237 -30.01 14.82 -4.68
CA ASP A 237 -30.84 14.40 -5.80
C ASP A 237 -30.54 12.97 -6.28
N ARG A 238 -29.35 12.44 -6.00
CA ARG A 238 -29.01 11.01 -6.19
C ARG A 238 -29.64 10.09 -5.15
N THR A 239 -30.16 10.65 -4.05
CA THR A 239 -30.69 9.89 -2.90
C THR A 239 -32.00 10.49 -2.39
N PRO A 240 -33.08 10.52 -3.20
CA PRO A 240 -34.37 11.06 -2.76
C PRO A 240 -34.92 10.30 -1.55
N SER A 241 -35.35 11.02 -0.51
CA SER A 241 -35.85 10.43 0.74
C SER A 241 -37.05 9.48 0.54
N THR A 242 -37.91 9.79 -0.43
CA THR A 242 -39.04 8.93 -0.77
C THR A 242 -38.57 7.56 -1.27
N GLU A 243 -37.54 7.55 -2.09
CA GLU A 243 -37.00 6.34 -2.68
C GLU A 243 -36.25 5.50 -1.64
N TYR A 244 -35.45 6.15 -0.77
CA TYR A 244 -34.79 5.50 0.37
C TYR A 244 -35.77 4.74 1.26
N ASN A 245 -36.94 5.35 1.55
CA ASN A 245 -37.97 4.74 2.38
C ASN A 245 -38.71 3.61 1.65
N VAL A 246 -38.83 3.67 0.32
CA VAL A 246 -39.51 2.64 -0.50
C VAL A 246 -38.63 1.43 -0.73
N ILE A 247 -37.34 1.63 -0.98
CA ILE A 247 -36.37 0.55 -1.22
C ILE A 247 -36.08 -0.22 0.07
N ASP A 248 -36.22 0.39 1.25
CA ASP A 248 -35.88 -0.21 2.56
C ASP A 248 -34.44 -0.75 2.58
N VAL A 249 -33.48 0.13 2.31
CA VAL A 249 -32.05 -0.20 2.19
C VAL A 249 -31.55 -0.90 3.45
N LYS A 250 -31.08 -2.14 3.32
CA LYS A 250 -30.67 -3.01 4.45
C LYS A 250 -29.16 -3.20 4.52
N ASP A 251 -28.46 -3.08 3.40
CA ASP A 251 -27.01 -3.17 3.38
C ASP A 251 -26.39 -1.98 4.10
N PRO A 252 -25.53 -2.20 5.13
CA PRO A 252 -24.93 -1.10 5.90
C PRO A 252 -24.02 -0.17 5.08
N PHE A 253 -23.40 -0.67 4.02
CA PHE A 253 -22.57 0.16 3.13
C PHE A 253 -23.45 1.09 2.29
N SER A 254 -24.51 0.52 1.69
CA SER A 254 -25.50 1.29 0.94
C SER A 254 -26.19 2.33 1.82
N GLN A 255 -26.58 1.97 3.05
CA GLN A 255 -27.14 2.92 4.02
C GLN A 255 -26.22 4.12 4.27
N THR A 256 -24.93 3.86 4.49
CA THR A 256 -23.93 4.91 4.69
C THR A 256 -23.80 5.81 3.46
N GLU A 257 -23.77 5.25 2.26
CA GLU A 257 -23.71 5.99 1.00
C GLU A 257 -24.95 6.86 0.78
N TRP A 258 -26.13 6.32 1.05
CA TRP A 258 -27.38 7.06 0.95
C TRP A 258 -27.42 8.25 1.93
N VAL A 259 -27.09 8.05 3.20
CA VAL A 259 -27.03 9.11 4.21
C VAL A 259 -25.98 10.16 3.86
N LYS A 260 -24.82 9.72 3.36
CA LYS A 260 -23.72 10.57 2.93
C LYS A 260 -24.16 11.54 1.83
N GLN A 261 -24.71 11.02 0.73
CA GLN A 261 -25.14 11.85 -0.40
C GLN A 261 -26.37 12.70 -0.05
N HIS A 262 -27.32 12.15 0.71
CA HIS A 262 -28.50 12.91 1.16
C HIS A 262 -28.14 14.13 2.03
N SER A 263 -27.03 14.07 2.75
CA SER A 263 -26.54 15.16 3.59
C SER A 263 -25.93 16.32 2.80
N VAL A 264 -25.54 16.08 1.54
CA VAL A 264 -24.93 17.10 0.67
C VAL A 264 -26.03 17.90 -0.04
N LYS A 265 -26.09 19.19 0.24
CA LYS A 265 -27.11 20.09 -0.31
C LYS A 265 -26.77 20.56 -1.72
N GLN A 266 -25.51 20.98 -1.92
CA GLN A 266 -25.05 21.49 -3.21
C GLN A 266 -23.52 21.54 -3.30
N VAL A 267 -23.05 21.52 -4.53
CA VAL A 267 -21.65 21.77 -4.91
C VAL A 267 -21.65 22.98 -5.85
N ASN A 268 -20.84 23.99 -5.52
CA ASN A 268 -20.72 25.24 -6.28
C ASN A 268 -19.25 25.59 -6.49
N ILE A 269 -18.99 26.63 -7.27
CA ILE A 269 -17.68 27.26 -7.37
C ILE A 269 -17.45 28.09 -6.11
N TYR A 270 -16.27 27.93 -5.50
CA TYR A 270 -15.78 28.78 -4.42
C TYR A 270 -15.10 30.02 -5.00
N TYR A 271 -15.51 31.19 -4.55
CA TYR A 271 -14.91 32.47 -4.89
C TYR A 271 -14.16 33.00 -3.66
N ASP A 272 -12.90 33.37 -3.84
CA ASP A 272 -12.13 34.06 -2.81
C ASP A 272 -12.82 35.36 -2.43
N LYS A 273 -12.66 35.78 -1.18
CA LYS A 273 -13.19 37.01 -0.65
C LYS A 273 -12.08 38.04 -0.44
N ASP A 274 -12.39 39.30 -0.65
CA ASP A 274 -11.55 40.43 -0.26
C ASP A 274 -11.57 40.68 1.26
N GLU A 275 -10.81 41.67 1.73
CA GLU A 275 -10.73 42.02 3.16
C GLU A 275 -12.08 42.51 3.74
N GLU A 276 -12.99 42.94 2.88
CA GLU A 276 -14.33 43.41 3.24
C GLU A 276 -15.37 42.26 3.23
N GLY A 277 -14.97 41.06 2.80
CA GLY A 277 -15.82 39.86 2.73
C GLY A 277 -16.64 39.72 1.44
N ASN A 278 -16.42 40.58 0.43
CA ASN A 278 -17.03 40.49 -0.89
C ASN A 278 -16.25 39.52 -1.78
N ILE A 279 -16.89 39.06 -2.85
CA ILE A 279 -16.22 38.24 -3.85
C ILE A 279 -15.07 39.03 -4.50
N ASP A 280 -13.85 38.54 -4.38
CA ASP A 280 -12.66 39.08 -5.06
C ASP A 280 -12.69 38.75 -6.55
N LYS A 281 -13.22 39.67 -7.34
CA LYS A 281 -13.32 39.51 -8.80
C LYS A 281 -11.98 39.58 -9.53
N THR A 282 -10.89 39.89 -8.84
CA THR A 282 -9.55 39.92 -9.41
C THR A 282 -8.92 38.54 -9.47
N LYS A 283 -9.42 37.61 -8.66
CA LYS A 283 -8.95 36.24 -8.59
C LYS A 283 -9.84 35.30 -9.40
N GLN A 284 -9.20 34.45 -10.18
CA GLN A 284 -9.90 33.34 -10.84
C GLN A 284 -10.23 32.27 -9.81
N PRO A 285 -11.48 31.75 -9.77
CA PRO A 285 -11.81 30.66 -8.86
C PRO A 285 -11.02 29.40 -9.22
N SER A 286 -10.52 28.73 -8.19
CA SER A 286 -9.70 27.53 -8.32
C SER A 286 -10.17 26.37 -7.45
N LYS A 287 -11.25 26.56 -6.68
CA LYS A 287 -11.78 25.53 -5.76
C LYS A 287 -13.28 25.39 -5.92
N PHE A 288 -13.77 24.22 -5.53
CA PHE A 288 -15.20 23.98 -5.36
C PHE A 288 -15.62 24.19 -3.90
N GLU A 289 -16.85 24.62 -3.65
CA GLU A 289 -17.44 24.72 -2.32
C GLU A 289 -18.51 23.66 -2.16
N VAL A 290 -18.38 22.84 -1.13
CA VAL A 290 -19.36 21.83 -0.76
C VAL A 290 -20.16 22.32 0.44
N GLN A 291 -21.50 22.29 0.32
CA GLN A 291 -22.42 22.58 1.42
C GLN A 291 -23.12 21.29 1.86
N ALA A 292 -22.89 20.89 3.11
CA ALA A 292 -23.45 19.67 3.66
C ALA A 292 -23.79 19.81 5.15
N CYS A 293 -24.78 19.03 5.61
CA CYS A 293 -25.16 18.99 7.03
C CYS A 293 -25.40 17.54 7.45
N PHE A 294 -24.58 17.06 8.35
CA PHE A 294 -24.59 15.67 8.84
C PHE A 294 -25.13 15.61 10.26
N TYR A 295 -25.97 14.61 10.52
CA TYR A 295 -26.44 14.22 11.85
C TYR A 295 -25.83 12.86 12.27
N ASP A 296 -25.28 12.09 11.31
CA ASP A 296 -24.63 10.81 11.51
C ASP A 296 -23.11 10.97 11.41
N PRO A 297 -22.34 10.63 12.47
CA PRO A 297 -20.88 10.74 12.45
C PRO A 297 -20.22 9.78 11.48
N VAL A 298 -20.77 8.58 11.25
CA VAL A 298 -20.18 7.60 10.34
C VAL A 298 -20.27 8.10 8.90
N ALA A 299 -21.43 8.61 8.50
CA ALA A 299 -21.62 9.25 7.19
C ALA A 299 -20.73 10.48 7.02
N TYR A 300 -20.57 11.32 8.06
CA TYR A 300 -19.67 12.47 8.03
C TYR A 300 -18.23 12.06 7.76
N PHE A 301 -17.67 11.13 8.52
CA PHE A 301 -16.26 10.70 8.35
C PHE A 301 -16.05 9.92 7.05
N SER A 302 -17.04 9.14 6.60
CA SER A 302 -17.02 8.53 5.26
C SER A 302 -16.98 9.61 4.17
N PHE A 303 -17.78 10.67 4.31
CA PHE A 303 -17.80 11.79 3.38
C PHE A 303 -16.47 12.58 3.38
N ASP A 304 -15.91 12.87 4.56
CA ASP A 304 -14.61 13.52 4.66
C ASP A 304 -13.50 12.71 3.99
N SER A 305 -13.52 11.38 4.12
CA SER A 305 -12.60 10.48 3.42
C SER A 305 -12.79 10.52 1.91
N TYR A 306 -14.04 10.57 1.45
CA TYR A 306 -14.35 10.74 0.03
C TYR A 306 -13.86 12.09 -0.52
N LEU A 307 -14.06 13.18 0.21
CA LEU A 307 -13.57 14.50 -0.20
C LEU A 307 -12.04 14.57 -0.27
N ASN A 308 -11.34 13.86 0.62
CA ASN A 308 -9.87 13.74 0.55
C ASN A 308 -9.42 13.01 -0.73
N TYR A 309 -10.16 11.98 -1.14
CA TYR A 309 -9.93 11.30 -2.40
C TYR A 309 -10.23 12.22 -3.60
N ALA A 310 -11.41 12.84 -3.62
CA ALA A 310 -11.82 13.73 -4.70
C ALA A 310 -10.87 14.92 -4.89
N GLU A 311 -10.39 15.51 -3.80
CA GLU A 311 -9.43 16.62 -3.82
C GLU A 311 -8.10 16.19 -4.44
N LYS A 312 -7.58 15.03 -4.08
CA LYS A 312 -6.35 14.46 -4.69
C LYS A 312 -6.51 14.21 -6.19
N GLU A 313 -7.67 13.70 -6.61
CA GLU A 313 -7.93 13.46 -8.03
C GLU A 313 -8.04 14.80 -8.81
N ILE A 314 -8.66 15.83 -8.24
CA ILE A 314 -8.72 17.18 -8.83
C ILE A 314 -7.32 17.78 -8.95
N GLU A 315 -6.49 17.69 -7.91
CA GLU A 315 -5.10 18.13 -7.94
C GLU A 315 -4.29 17.37 -9.01
N LYS A 316 -4.46 16.06 -9.08
CA LYS A 316 -3.82 15.21 -10.10
C LYS A 316 -4.23 15.63 -11.51
N ASN A 317 -5.52 15.85 -11.73
CA ASN A 317 -6.03 16.36 -13.01
C ASN A 317 -5.42 17.72 -13.37
N HIS A 318 -5.28 18.62 -12.40
CA HIS A 318 -4.62 19.92 -12.59
C HIS A 318 -3.16 19.75 -13.02
N HIS A 319 -2.41 18.90 -12.34
CA HIS A 319 -1.01 18.64 -12.70
C HIS A 319 -0.85 17.99 -14.08
N ILE A 320 -1.77 17.09 -14.46
CA ILE A 320 -1.78 16.48 -15.79
C ILE A 320 -2.01 17.58 -16.83
N PHE A 321 -3.02 18.43 -16.62
CA PHE A 321 -3.32 19.54 -17.53
C PHE A 321 -2.12 20.47 -17.70
N ASP A 322 -1.48 20.87 -16.60
CA ASP A 322 -0.32 21.78 -16.62
C ASP A 322 0.87 21.25 -17.43
N LYS A 323 1.07 19.93 -17.44
CA LYS A 323 2.13 19.29 -18.24
C LYS A 323 1.88 19.37 -19.75
N VAL A 324 0.61 19.42 -20.17
CA VAL A 324 0.23 19.31 -21.59
C VAL A 324 -0.36 20.58 -22.19
N LYS A 325 -0.69 21.59 -21.38
CA LYS A 325 -1.32 22.83 -21.86
C LYS A 325 -0.56 23.54 -22.98
N GLY A 326 0.75 23.32 -23.09
CA GLY A 326 1.58 23.85 -24.17
C GLY A 326 1.53 23.04 -25.47
N ARG A 327 0.88 21.86 -25.49
CA ARG A 327 0.74 21.00 -26.66
C ARG A 327 -0.56 21.29 -27.47
N THR A 328 -1.50 22.02 -26.87
CA THR A 328 -2.80 22.34 -27.49
C THR A 328 -2.69 23.54 -28.40
N THR A 329 -3.50 23.57 -29.49
CA THR A 329 -3.59 24.71 -30.41
C THR A 329 -4.44 25.85 -29.86
N LYS A 330 -5.29 25.59 -28.85
CA LYS A 330 -6.21 26.54 -28.24
C LYS A 330 -5.88 26.72 -26.74
N ALA A 331 -6.21 27.86 -26.16
CA ALA A 331 -5.90 28.23 -24.79
C ALA A 331 -6.94 27.67 -23.78
N TYR A 332 -7.10 26.35 -23.73
CA TYR A 332 -7.93 25.72 -22.71
C TYR A 332 -7.44 26.07 -21.31
N ASN A 333 -8.34 26.09 -20.34
CA ASN A 333 -8.00 26.37 -18.94
C ASN A 333 -8.70 25.37 -18.00
N TYR A 334 -7.92 24.76 -17.13
CA TYR A 334 -8.39 23.89 -16.04
C TYR A 334 -7.86 24.43 -14.69
N PRO A 335 -8.59 25.35 -14.03
CA PRO A 335 -8.07 26.08 -12.86
C PRO A 335 -8.22 25.31 -11.54
N TRP A 336 -8.87 24.16 -11.51
CA TRP A 336 -9.32 23.48 -10.30
C TRP A 336 -8.20 22.78 -9.57
N ILE A 337 -8.00 23.11 -8.25
CA ILE A 337 -6.92 22.59 -7.41
C ILE A 337 -7.41 22.04 -6.06
N GLY A 338 -8.72 22.11 -5.73
CA GLY A 338 -9.19 21.60 -4.45
C GLY A 338 -10.64 21.93 -4.12
N ILE A 339 -11.01 21.62 -2.87
CA ILE A 339 -12.37 21.72 -2.34
C ILE A 339 -12.38 22.57 -1.05
N ASN A 340 -13.21 23.61 -1.01
CA ASN A 340 -13.50 24.35 0.21
C ASN A 340 -14.58 23.63 1.03
N ARG A 341 -14.30 23.37 2.31
CA ARG A 341 -15.13 22.58 3.24
C ARG A 341 -15.78 23.42 4.34
N ASP A 342 -15.66 24.74 4.32
CA ASP A 342 -16.11 25.63 5.40
C ASP A 342 -17.62 25.54 5.69
N LYS A 343 -18.41 25.07 4.70
CA LYS A 343 -19.86 24.89 4.82
C LYS A 343 -20.30 23.44 5.08
N ILE A 344 -19.38 22.58 5.53
CA ILE A 344 -19.70 21.22 5.96
C ILE A 344 -19.85 21.20 7.47
N VAL A 345 -21.06 20.90 7.95
CA VAL A 345 -21.42 20.99 9.36
C VAL A 345 -21.87 19.63 9.88
N GLY A 346 -21.28 19.19 10.99
CA GLY A 346 -21.80 18.09 11.81
C GLY A 346 -22.65 18.63 12.96
N LYS A 347 -23.79 18.03 13.22
CA LYS A 347 -24.70 18.40 14.32
C LYS A 347 -24.82 17.25 15.31
N GLY A 348 -24.57 17.55 16.59
CA GLY A 348 -24.71 16.60 17.67
C GLY A 348 -23.47 15.74 17.94
N PHE A 349 -22.36 15.97 17.24
CA PHE A 349 -21.08 15.30 17.45
C PHE A 349 -19.91 16.22 17.08
N GLU A 350 -18.70 15.87 17.56
CA GLU A 350 -17.46 16.56 17.23
C GLU A 350 -16.99 16.16 15.84
N THR A 351 -16.79 17.15 14.96
CA THR A 351 -16.34 16.93 13.57
C THR A 351 -14.82 16.81 13.43
N ARG A 352 -14.08 17.20 14.47
CA ARG A 352 -12.64 17.03 14.52
C ARG A 352 -12.29 15.55 14.62
N LYS A 353 -11.44 15.06 13.73
CA LYS A 353 -10.90 13.71 13.86
C LYS A 353 -10.12 13.58 15.17
N LEU A 354 -10.63 12.77 16.07
CA LEU A 354 -9.93 12.40 17.30
C LEU A 354 -9.11 11.15 17.02
N TYR A 355 -7.82 11.22 17.29
CA TYR A 355 -6.90 10.09 17.23
C TYR A 355 -5.92 10.17 18.39
N PHE A 356 -5.36 9.04 18.73
CA PHE A 356 -4.30 9.01 19.72
C PHE A 356 -3.06 9.70 19.15
N GLU A 357 -2.68 10.82 19.71
CA GLU A 357 -1.41 11.46 19.39
C GLU A 357 -0.28 10.72 20.10
N ILE A 358 0.70 10.29 19.32
CA ILE A 358 1.87 9.62 19.83
C ILE A 358 2.98 10.65 20.00
N ASP A 359 3.36 10.91 21.25
CA ASP A 359 4.60 11.62 21.56
C ASP A 359 5.78 10.69 21.23
N LYS A 360 6.40 10.92 20.05
CA LYS A 360 7.50 10.10 19.56
C LYS A 360 8.63 9.95 20.58
N LYS A 361 8.96 11.04 21.29
CA LYS A 361 10.03 11.03 22.29
C LYS A 361 9.68 10.10 23.44
N LYS A 362 8.48 10.26 24.01
CA LYS A 362 8.03 9.42 25.15
C LYS A 362 7.89 7.95 24.75
N ILE A 363 7.40 7.65 23.55
CA ILE A 363 7.31 6.26 23.07
C ILE A 363 8.70 5.65 22.90
N LEU A 364 9.65 6.39 22.32
CA LEU A 364 11.02 5.91 22.19
C LEU A 364 11.68 5.73 23.57
N ASP A 365 11.46 6.65 24.52
CA ASP A 365 11.92 6.52 25.90
C ASP A 365 11.30 5.31 26.60
N LEU A 366 10.01 5.01 26.36
CA LEU A 366 9.34 3.81 26.87
C LEU A 366 9.88 2.52 26.24
N LEU A 367 10.14 2.52 24.94
CA LEU A 367 10.73 1.37 24.23
C LEU A 367 12.16 1.08 24.69
N MET A 368 12.92 2.12 25.02
CA MET A 368 14.29 2.01 25.55
C MET A 368 14.35 1.80 27.06
N GLY A 369 13.31 2.19 27.79
CA GLY A 369 13.24 2.02 29.23
C GLY A 369 13.07 0.55 29.64
N HIS A 370 13.21 0.30 30.94
CA HIS A 370 13.13 -1.04 31.56
C HIS A 370 11.80 -1.79 31.32
N THR A 371 10.85 -1.20 30.60
CA THR A 371 9.51 -1.79 30.37
C THR A 371 9.49 -2.93 29.35
N LEU A 372 10.37 -2.91 28.33
CA LEU A 372 10.44 -4.00 27.33
C LEU A 372 11.61 -4.95 27.55
N TYR A 373 12.76 -4.42 28.01
CA TYR A 373 13.96 -5.21 28.22
C TYR A 373 14.61 -4.80 29.55
N ASN A 374 14.52 -5.68 30.56
CA ASN A 374 15.24 -5.50 31.83
C ASN A 374 16.75 -5.80 31.70
N ASP A 375 17.23 -6.15 30.51
CA ASP A 375 18.58 -6.64 30.27
C ASP A 375 19.25 -5.84 29.14
N THR A 376 20.26 -5.06 29.50
CA THR A 376 21.06 -4.26 28.55
C THR A 376 21.87 -5.12 27.58
N THR A 377 22.00 -6.42 27.84
CA THR A 377 22.75 -7.36 26.99
C THR A 377 21.98 -7.77 25.74
N VAL A 378 20.70 -7.43 25.66
CA VAL A 378 19.85 -7.63 24.48
C VAL A 378 20.46 -6.97 23.23
N VAL A 379 21.19 -5.86 23.38
CA VAL A 379 21.88 -5.21 22.24
C VAL A 379 22.82 -6.15 21.51
N LEU A 380 23.58 -6.98 22.26
CA LEU A 380 24.48 -7.96 21.65
C LEU A 380 23.70 -9.01 20.83
N ARG A 381 22.61 -9.51 21.41
CA ARG A 381 21.75 -10.47 20.73
C ARG A 381 21.18 -9.91 19.44
N GLU A 382 20.59 -8.74 19.48
CA GLU A 382 19.95 -8.11 18.33
C GLU A 382 20.95 -7.81 17.21
N LEU A 383 22.14 -7.25 17.55
CA LEU A 383 23.15 -6.97 16.54
C LEU A 383 23.74 -8.24 15.91
N VAL A 384 23.95 -9.28 16.71
CA VAL A 384 24.46 -10.56 16.18
C VAL A 384 23.40 -11.24 15.32
N GLN A 385 22.13 -11.26 15.71
CA GLN A 385 21.05 -11.83 14.90
C GLN A 385 20.92 -11.10 13.54
N ASN A 386 20.97 -9.78 13.54
CA ASN A 386 20.98 -8.99 12.30
C ASN A 386 22.19 -9.33 11.42
N GLY A 387 23.38 -9.50 12.01
CA GLY A 387 24.58 -9.91 11.30
C GLY A 387 24.46 -11.32 10.70
N ILE A 388 23.89 -12.26 11.46
CA ILE A 388 23.61 -13.64 10.97
C ILE A 388 22.67 -13.58 9.78
N ASP A 389 21.56 -12.84 9.86
CA ASP A 389 20.61 -12.71 8.76
C ASP A 389 21.23 -12.04 7.53
N ALA A 390 22.07 -11.01 7.71
CA ALA A 390 22.80 -10.38 6.61
C ALA A 390 23.77 -11.34 5.92
N CYS A 391 24.48 -12.17 6.69
CA CYS A 391 25.39 -13.19 6.14
C CYS A 391 24.63 -14.31 5.41
N ARG A 392 23.51 -14.79 5.97
CA ARG A 392 22.66 -15.82 5.35
C ARG A 392 22.04 -15.31 4.05
N LEU A 393 21.53 -14.07 4.08
CA LEU A 393 20.98 -13.45 2.87
C LEU A 393 22.04 -13.35 1.78
N PHE A 394 23.25 -12.87 2.11
CA PHE A 394 24.32 -12.80 1.12
C PHE A 394 24.69 -14.18 0.58
N ASN A 395 24.83 -15.18 1.44
CA ASN A 395 25.13 -16.54 1.03
C ASN A 395 24.06 -17.13 0.08
N SER A 396 22.78 -16.81 0.30
CA SER A 396 21.68 -17.26 -0.55
C SER A 396 21.69 -16.65 -1.96
N THR A 397 22.34 -15.50 -2.14
CA THR A 397 22.46 -14.82 -3.45
C THR A 397 23.67 -15.28 -4.26
N LEU A 398 24.57 -16.06 -3.67
CA LEU A 398 25.79 -16.52 -4.34
C LEU A 398 25.53 -17.70 -5.26
N LYS A 399 26.25 -17.74 -6.38
CA LYS A 399 26.31 -18.94 -7.22
C LYS A 399 27.08 -20.06 -6.49
N SER A 400 26.70 -21.30 -6.70
CA SER A 400 27.24 -22.49 -6.02
C SER A 400 28.77 -22.66 -6.10
N THR A 401 29.45 -21.94 -6.97
CA THR A 401 30.91 -21.99 -7.17
C THR A 401 31.69 -20.91 -6.41
N ALA A 402 31.01 -19.97 -5.75
CA ALA A 402 31.66 -18.88 -5.04
C ALA A 402 32.05 -19.32 -3.62
N HIS A 403 33.32 -19.14 -3.25
CA HIS A 403 33.77 -19.39 -1.88
C HIS A 403 33.50 -18.18 -1.02
N TYR A 404 32.57 -18.34 -0.04
CA TYR A 404 32.24 -17.33 0.96
C TYR A 404 32.23 -17.96 2.35
N GLU A 405 32.99 -17.38 3.25
CA GLU A 405 33.01 -17.75 4.67
C GLU A 405 32.30 -16.68 5.48
N PRO A 406 31.06 -16.91 5.92
CA PRO A 406 30.34 -15.95 6.74
C PRO A 406 30.99 -15.80 8.12
N LYS A 407 31.21 -14.55 8.54
CA LYS A 407 31.88 -14.23 9.78
C LYS A 407 31.17 -13.11 10.54
N ILE A 408 31.13 -13.24 11.87
CA ILE A 408 30.74 -12.18 12.80
C ILE A 408 31.86 -11.98 13.80
N LYS A 409 32.30 -10.75 13.98
CA LYS A 409 33.31 -10.39 14.94
C LYS A 409 32.73 -9.41 15.96
N ILE A 410 32.83 -9.78 17.23
CA ILE A 410 32.47 -8.95 18.35
C ILE A 410 33.77 -8.55 19.04
N SER A 411 34.06 -7.24 19.19
CA SER A 411 35.25 -6.79 19.88
C SER A 411 34.92 -5.71 20.90
N TYR A 412 35.57 -5.76 22.03
CA TYR A 412 35.43 -4.79 23.12
C TYR A 412 36.78 -4.23 23.52
N ASP A 413 36.93 -2.90 23.40
CA ASP A 413 38.09 -2.13 23.87
C ASP A 413 37.72 -1.55 25.26
N LYS A 414 38.40 -2.03 26.32
CA LYS A 414 38.12 -1.60 27.69
C LYS A 414 38.51 -0.15 27.95
N VAL A 415 39.59 0.33 27.31
CA VAL A 415 40.12 1.69 27.51
C VAL A 415 39.16 2.70 26.91
N LYS A 416 38.75 2.47 25.68
CA LYS A 416 37.80 3.35 24.96
C LYS A 416 36.35 3.10 25.35
N ARG A 417 36.05 2.00 26.07
CA ARG A 417 34.72 1.49 26.33
C ARG A 417 33.90 1.32 25.03
N GLU A 418 34.56 0.81 24.00
CA GLU A 418 34.00 0.72 22.66
C GLU A 418 33.67 -0.73 22.32
N LEU A 419 32.40 -1.00 22.06
CA LEU A 419 31.89 -2.28 21.59
C LEU A 419 31.71 -2.19 20.08
N LYS A 420 32.31 -3.13 19.33
CA LYS A 420 32.11 -3.28 17.90
C LYS A 420 31.46 -4.62 17.59
N VAL A 421 30.44 -4.61 16.74
CA VAL A 421 29.85 -5.81 16.17
C VAL A 421 29.91 -5.68 14.65
N GLN A 422 30.60 -6.61 14.02
CA GLN A 422 30.90 -6.60 12.61
C GLN A 422 30.44 -7.89 11.94
N ASP A 423 29.86 -7.75 10.76
CA ASP A 423 29.53 -8.85 9.84
C ASP A 423 30.17 -8.61 8.47
N ASN A 424 30.36 -9.69 7.72
CA ASN A 424 30.73 -9.66 6.30
C ASN A 424 29.55 -10.05 5.40
N GLY A 425 28.32 -9.73 5.82
CA GLY A 425 27.08 -10.06 5.12
C GLY A 425 26.76 -9.14 3.95
N SER A 426 25.49 -9.05 3.59
CA SER A 426 25.01 -8.28 2.42
C SER A 426 25.29 -6.77 2.49
N GLY A 427 25.54 -6.22 3.68
CA GLY A 427 25.56 -4.78 3.88
C GLY A 427 24.19 -4.12 3.64
N MET A 428 24.16 -2.79 3.66
CA MET A 428 22.93 -2.01 3.48
C MET A 428 23.08 -0.96 2.38
N SER A 429 22.13 -0.94 1.45
CA SER A 429 21.97 0.13 0.47
C SER A 429 21.46 1.42 1.15
N ARG A 430 21.52 2.53 0.43
CA ARG A 430 20.92 3.80 0.89
C ARG A 430 19.43 3.61 1.16
N ASP A 431 18.72 2.92 0.27
CA ASP A 431 17.28 2.66 0.39
C ASP A 431 16.97 1.79 1.61
N THR A 432 17.75 0.74 1.84
CA THR A 432 17.60 -0.11 3.04
C THR A 432 17.75 0.69 4.33
N ILE A 433 18.71 1.62 4.38
CA ILE A 433 18.91 2.47 5.56
C ILE A 433 17.67 3.33 5.81
N PHE A 434 17.13 4.02 4.78
CA PHE A 434 16.01 4.95 4.96
C PHE A 434 14.65 4.24 5.12
N LYS A 435 14.43 3.14 4.41
CA LYS A 435 13.14 2.43 4.43
C LYS A 435 12.98 1.51 5.64
N HIS A 436 14.08 0.95 6.14
CA HIS A 436 14.03 -0.09 7.18
C HIS A 436 14.84 0.24 8.42
N LEU A 437 16.15 0.55 8.33
CA LEU A 437 17.00 0.74 9.50
C LEU A 437 16.55 1.93 10.37
N LEU A 438 16.20 3.07 9.75
CA LEU A 438 15.77 4.29 10.44
C LEU A 438 14.26 4.37 10.70
N ARG A 439 13.52 3.33 10.38
CA ARG A 439 12.09 3.22 10.65
C ARG A 439 11.84 2.19 11.75
N VAL A 440 11.40 2.67 12.90
CA VAL A 440 11.06 1.81 14.05
C VAL A 440 9.88 0.92 13.70
N GLY A 441 9.99 -0.37 13.99
CA GLY A 441 8.95 -1.37 13.68
C GLY A 441 8.93 -1.83 12.22
N CYS A 442 9.87 -1.38 11.38
CA CYS A 442 9.98 -1.83 10.00
C CYS A 442 11.17 -2.78 9.84
N SER A 443 10.90 -4.03 9.46
CA SER A 443 11.95 -4.99 9.09
C SER A 443 11.98 -5.18 7.58
N ARG A 444 13.19 -5.11 6.97
CA ARG A 444 13.38 -5.42 5.55
C ARG A 444 12.85 -6.80 5.18
N TYR A 445 13.00 -7.74 6.09
CA TYR A 445 12.63 -9.14 5.88
C TYR A 445 11.11 -9.38 5.91
N GLN A 446 10.32 -8.38 6.32
CA GLN A 446 8.85 -8.40 6.30
C GLN A 446 8.27 -7.56 5.15
N ASP A 447 9.11 -6.91 4.37
CA ASP A 447 8.69 -6.13 3.22
C ASP A 447 8.13 -7.07 2.14
N PRO A 448 6.94 -6.82 1.58
CA PRO A 448 6.33 -7.66 0.55
C PRO A 448 7.22 -7.86 -0.67
N ASP A 449 7.92 -6.81 -1.12
CA ASP A 449 8.84 -6.89 -2.26
C ASP A 449 10.01 -7.83 -1.95
N PHE A 450 10.58 -7.72 -0.74
CA PHE A 450 11.64 -8.63 -0.31
C PHE A 450 11.17 -10.08 -0.22
N ILE A 451 9.97 -10.33 0.32
CA ILE A 451 9.41 -11.69 0.42
C ILE A 451 9.20 -12.29 -0.97
N ASN A 452 8.72 -11.49 -1.93
CA ASN A 452 8.55 -11.93 -3.31
C ASN A 452 9.89 -12.25 -4.01
N GLU A 453 10.94 -11.47 -3.74
CA GLU A 453 12.29 -11.70 -4.28
C GLU A 453 13.00 -12.89 -3.64
N HIS A 454 12.72 -13.17 -2.36
CA HIS A 454 13.39 -14.18 -1.56
C HIS A 454 12.40 -15.12 -0.82
N PRO A 455 11.51 -15.86 -1.51
CA PRO A 455 10.41 -16.60 -0.89
C PRO A 455 10.85 -17.74 0.05
N SER A 456 12.09 -18.24 -0.09
CA SER A 456 12.65 -19.29 0.77
C SER A 456 13.51 -18.75 1.92
N PHE A 457 13.67 -17.44 2.03
CA PHE A 457 14.48 -16.84 3.09
C PHE A 457 13.64 -16.59 4.36
N HIS A 458 14.08 -17.20 5.46
CA HIS A 458 13.46 -16.98 6.78
C HIS A 458 14.47 -16.29 7.70
N SER A 459 14.17 -15.04 8.08
CA SER A 459 14.99 -14.24 8.99
C SER A 459 14.81 -14.67 10.45
N ILE A 460 15.83 -14.44 11.26
CA ILE A 460 15.76 -14.54 12.73
C ILE A 460 15.19 -13.25 13.30
N SER A 461 15.55 -12.12 12.68
CA SER A 461 15.16 -10.77 13.11
C SER A 461 13.78 -10.38 12.55
N HIS A 462 12.80 -10.12 13.44
CA HIS A 462 11.41 -9.86 13.02
C HIS A 462 10.90 -8.46 13.38
N PHE A 463 11.37 -7.82 14.44
CA PHE A 463 10.67 -6.69 15.06
C PHE A 463 11.04 -5.31 14.53
N GLY A 464 12.15 -5.14 13.81
CA GLY A 464 12.58 -3.82 13.30
C GLY A 464 12.89 -2.79 14.40
N ILE A 465 13.24 -3.24 15.61
CA ILE A 465 13.60 -2.39 16.77
C ILE A 465 15.06 -2.55 17.20
N GLY A 466 15.82 -3.42 16.53
CA GLY A 466 17.18 -3.79 16.94
C GLY A 466 18.12 -2.60 17.08
N LEU A 467 18.04 -1.59 16.19
CA LEU A 467 18.85 -0.38 16.30
C LEU A 467 18.56 0.41 17.59
N LEU A 468 17.31 0.43 18.05
CA LEU A 468 16.93 1.14 19.28
C LEU A 468 17.59 0.54 20.51
N THR A 469 17.88 -0.76 20.53
CA THR A 469 18.53 -1.41 21.67
C THR A 469 19.94 -0.87 21.89
N CYS A 470 20.61 -0.33 20.86
CA CYS A 470 21.91 0.31 20.99
C CYS A 470 21.86 1.49 21.97
N PHE A 471 20.77 2.25 21.96
CA PHE A 471 20.59 3.42 22.84
C PHE A 471 20.28 3.07 24.29
N MET A 472 20.08 1.79 24.60
CA MET A 472 20.05 1.32 26.00
C MET A 472 21.44 1.38 26.64
N VAL A 473 22.51 1.28 25.84
CA VAL A 473 23.89 1.17 26.34
C VAL A 473 24.79 2.34 25.95
N CYS A 474 24.44 3.12 24.94
CA CYS A 474 25.24 4.25 24.45
C CYS A 474 24.34 5.42 24.00
N ASP A 475 24.96 6.59 23.84
CA ASP A 475 24.29 7.79 23.30
C ASP A 475 24.60 7.98 21.82
N ASP A 476 25.78 7.52 21.40
CA ASP A 476 26.30 7.62 20.03
C ASP A 476 26.48 6.25 19.40
N VAL A 477 26.04 6.11 18.15
CA VAL A 477 26.25 4.92 17.32
C VAL A 477 26.83 5.34 15.98
N ASP A 478 27.99 4.76 15.63
CA ASP A 478 28.56 4.87 14.28
C ASP A 478 28.34 3.54 13.54
N ILE A 479 27.76 3.59 12.33
CA ILE A 479 27.48 2.41 11.52
C ILE A 479 28.17 2.55 10.18
N TYR A 480 29.18 1.71 9.94
CA TYR A 480 29.80 1.57 8.63
C TYR A 480 29.11 0.41 7.91
N THR A 481 28.70 0.64 6.66
CA THR A 481 28.06 -0.41 5.87
C THR A 481 28.41 -0.27 4.39
N LYS A 482 28.54 -1.41 3.71
CA LYS A 482 28.81 -1.48 2.29
C LYS A 482 28.08 -2.69 1.69
N GLU A 483 27.24 -2.43 0.71
CA GLU A 483 26.66 -3.48 -0.12
C GLU A 483 27.65 -3.94 -1.20
N VAL A 484 27.45 -5.13 -1.75
CA VAL A 484 28.31 -5.67 -2.81
C VAL A 484 28.31 -4.75 -4.03
N GLY A 485 29.50 -4.35 -4.47
CA GLY A 485 29.65 -3.41 -5.59
C GLY A 485 29.29 -1.96 -5.29
N GLY A 486 28.83 -1.67 -4.07
CA GLY A 486 28.48 -0.32 -3.63
C GLY A 486 29.63 0.46 -3.03
N VAL A 487 29.31 1.67 -2.51
CA VAL A 487 30.23 2.54 -1.78
C VAL A 487 30.09 2.31 -0.27
N THR A 488 31.19 2.48 0.46
CA THR A 488 31.16 2.44 1.93
C THR A 488 30.43 3.67 2.45
N ARG A 489 29.41 3.47 3.29
CA ARG A 489 28.64 4.54 3.93
C ARG A 489 28.88 4.54 5.44
N LEU A 490 29.05 5.72 5.98
CA LEU A 490 29.07 5.95 7.42
C LEU A 490 27.79 6.67 7.83
N LEU A 491 26.99 6.03 8.68
CA LEU A 491 25.85 6.63 9.35
C LEU A 491 26.24 6.90 10.80
N GLN A 492 26.18 8.17 11.21
CA GLN A 492 26.45 8.62 12.57
C GLN A 492 25.15 9.09 13.22
N ILE A 493 24.79 8.48 14.32
CA ILE A 493 23.62 8.82 15.12
C ILE A 493 24.14 9.34 16.46
N LYS A 494 24.03 10.65 16.67
CA LYS A 494 24.58 11.33 17.86
C LYS A 494 23.61 11.38 19.03
N ASP A 495 22.35 11.24 18.77
CA ASP A 495 21.28 11.20 19.76
C ASP A 495 20.05 10.57 19.10
N LEU A 496 19.30 9.75 19.82
CA LEU A 496 18.07 9.11 19.32
C LEU A 496 17.04 10.13 18.82
N HIS A 497 16.98 11.29 19.44
CA HIS A 497 16.06 12.38 19.10
C HIS A 497 16.73 13.46 18.23
N GLY A 498 18.01 13.26 17.90
CA GLY A 498 18.86 14.25 17.25
C GLY A 498 19.01 14.05 15.74
N ASN A 499 20.09 14.59 15.22
CA ASN A 499 20.40 14.56 13.80
C ASN A 499 21.17 13.30 13.42
N PHE A 500 20.74 12.66 12.35
CA PHE A 500 21.44 11.58 11.69
C PHE A 500 22.28 12.13 10.55
N ILE A 501 23.56 11.80 10.54
CA ILE A 501 24.50 12.23 9.50
C ILE A 501 24.91 10.98 8.72
N MET A 502 24.68 10.98 7.41
CA MET A 502 25.15 9.93 6.52
C MET A 502 26.07 10.53 5.47
N ARG A 503 27.22 9.88 5.27
CA ARG A 503 28.19 10.27 4.25
C ARG A 503 28.82 9.04 3.59
N ASP A 504 29.23 9.22 2.36
CA ASP A 504 30.01 8.21 1.64
C ASP A 504 31.50 8.38 2.00
N GLU A 505 32.15 7.27 2.35
CA GLU A 505 33.57 7.25 2.63
C GLU A 505 34.37 7.06 1.34
N LYS A 506 35.41 7.90 1.13
CA LYS A 506 36.20 7.90 -0.11
C LYS A 506 37.22 6.75 -0.21
N LYS A 507 37.52 6.08 0.87
CA LYS A 507 38.42 4.91 0.91
C LYS A 507 37.65 3.75 1.53
N ASP A 508 37.89 2.53 1.02
CA ASP A 508 37.44 1.32 1.71
C ASP A 508 38.00 1.34 3.11
N SER A 509 37.13 1.48 4.08
CA SER A 509 37.56 1.66 5.46
C SER A 509 38.09 0.32 5.96
N GLU A 510 39.30 0.37 6.62
CA GLU A 510 39.87 -0.78 7.34
C GLU A 510 38.93 -1.33 8.43
N ILE A 511 37.82 -0.61 8.69
CA ILE A 511 36.78 -0.98 9.66
C ILE A 511 35.90 -2.12 9.15
N LEU A 512 35.77 -2.31 7.81
CA LEU A 512 35.09 -3.44 7.22
C LEU A 512 36.14 -4.49 6.84
N GLU A 513 36.20 -5.62 7.54
CA GLU A 513 37.15 -6.72 7.26
C GLU A 513 36.95 -7.38 5.90
N GLY A 514 35.95 -7.01 5.16
CA GLY A 514 35.62 -7.57 3.86
C GLY A 514 35.32 -6.51 2.82
N LYS A 515 34.99 -6.97 1.63
CA LYS A 515 34.56 -6.11 0.52
C LYS A 515 33.13 -5.56 0.72
N HIS A 516 32.38 -6.10 1.66
CA HIS A 516 30.99 -5.77 1.98
C HIS A 516 30.65 -6.19 3.42
N GLY A 517 29.50 -5.76 3.94
CA GLY A 517 29.03 -6.06 5.30
C GLY A 517 28.73 -4.79 6.10
N SER A 518 28.59 -4.95 7.42
CA SER A 518 28.30 -3.82 8.32
C SER A 518 29.13 -3.90 9.61
N THR A 519 29.48 -2.74 10.16
CA THR A 519 30.15 -2.61 11.46
C THR A 519 29.41 -1.58 12.29
N PHE A 520 28.90 -2.00 13.44
CA PHE A 520 28.29 -1.15 14.46
C PHE A 520 29.32 -0.84 15.53
N ILE A 521 29.52 0.44 15.83
CA ILE A 521 30.45 0.92 16.84
C ILE A 521 29.66 1.69 17.90
N LEU A 522 29.66 1.18 19.14
CA LEU A 522 28.92 1.72 20.27
C LEU A 522 29.91 2.19 21.36
N ARG A 523 29.84 3.45 21.77
CA ARG A 523 30.59 3.99 22.89
C ARG A 523 29.76 3.88 24.16
N LEU A 524 30.06 2.83 24.96
CA LEU A 524 29.25 2.44 26.11
C LEU A 524 29.31 3.50 27.22
N ARG A 525 28.14 3.81 27.80
CA ARG A 525 28.04 4.69 28.96
C ARG A 525 28.85 4.16 30.15
N PRO A 526 29.39 5.02 31.00
CA PRO A 526 30.12 4.60 32.22
C PRO A 526 29.33 3.69 33.16
N SER A 527 28.00 3.84 33.17
CA SER A 527 27.08 3.06 34.01
C SER A 527 26.88 1.62 33.56
N ILE A 528 27.28 1.26 32.34
CA ILE A 528 27.08 -0.10 31.81
C ILE A 528 28.16 -1.04 32.38
N ASP A 529 27.70 -2.10 33.02
CA ASP A 529 28.61 -3.19 33.47
C ASP A 529 28.96 -4.08 32.28
N THR A 530 30.24 -4.22 31.99
CA THR A 530 30.77 -4.99 30.87
C THR A 530 31.48 -6.28 31.29
N LYS A 531 31.50 -6.58 32.58
CA LYS A 531 32.23 -7.75 33.11
C LYS A 531 31.75 -9.06 32.56
N ASP A 532 30.46 -9.18 32.33
CA ASP A 532 29.81 -10.43 31.95
C ASP A 532 29.53 -10.55 30.44
N PHE A 533 29.95 -9.56 29.62
CA PHE A 533 29.70 -9.59 28.16
C PHE A 533 30.17 -10.88 27.49
N LYS A 534 31.35 -11.36 27.86
CA LYS A 534 31.89 -12.63 27.35
C LYS A 534 31.00 -13.81 27.68
N THR A 535 30.59 -13.93 28.91
CA THR A 535 29.73 -15.01 29.39
C THR A 535 28.35 -14.96 28.73
N ILE A 536 27.83 -13.76 28.54
CA ILE A 536 26.53 -13.53 27.91
C ILE A 536 26.58 -13.92 26.43
N VAL A 537 27.62 -13.47 25.70
CA VAL A 537 27.81 -13.83 24.29
C VAL A 537 27.88 -15.35 24.15
N LYS A 538 28.64 -16.05 24.99
CA LYS A 538 28.74 -17.52 24.99
C LYS A 538 27.42 -18.22 25.34
N LYS A 539 26.58 -17.60 26.19
CA LYS A 539 25.25 -18.13 26.54
C LYS A 539 24.26 -18.05 25.38
N TRP A 540 24.31 -16.97 24.61
CA TRP A 540 23.38 -16.73 23.51
C TRP A 540 23.80 -17.41 22.19
N ILE A 541 25.11 -17.55 21.96
CA ILE A 541 25.66 -18.09 20.71
C ILE A 541 26.24 -19.49 21.01
N VAL A 542 25.40 -20.49 20.90
CA VAL A 542 25.81 -21.89 21.22
C VAL A 542 26.19 -22.67 19.98
N LEU A 543 25.34 -22.70 18.95
CA LEU A 543 25.57 -23.42 17.71
C LEU A 543 25.41 -22.47 16.51
N PRO A 544 26.30 -21.50 16.33
CA PRO A 544 26.20 -20.59 15.20
C PRO A 544 26.39 -21.33 13.85
N SER A 545 25.61 -20.94 12.84
CA SER A 545 25.76 -21.47 11.47
C SER A 545 26.98 -20.92 10.73
N MET A 546 27.76 -20.05 11.40
CA MET A 546 28.92 -19.36 10.83
C MET A 546 29.97 -19.12 11.92
N GLN A 547 31.14 -18.66 11.49
CA GLN A 547 32.20 -18.33 12.44
C GLN A 547 31.83 -17.06 13.21
N VAL A 548 31.78 -17.15 14.55
CA VAL A 548 31.62 -16.03 15.46
C VAL A 548 32.85 -15.94 16.34
N THR A 549 33.44 -14.76 16.46
CA THR A 549 34.59 -14.52 17.35
C THR A 549 34.27 -13.37 18.32
N TYR A 550 34.85 -13.48 19.51
CA TYR A 550 34.78 -12.44 20.54
C TYR A 550 36.19 -12.06 20.98
N SER A 551 36.50 -10.77 20.98
CA SER A 551 37.80 -10.28 21.42
C SER A 551 37.69 -9.20 22.48
N VAL A 552 38.62 -9.19 23.43
CA VAL A 552 38.78 -8.13 24.43
C VAL A 552 40.23 -7.64 24.37
N ASP A 553 40.42 -6.34 24.14
CA ASP A 553 41.71 -5.70 24.04
C ASP A 553 42.72 -6.40 23.09
N GLY A 554 42.18 -7.09 22.05
CA GLY A 554 42.93 -7.81 21.04
C GLY A 554 43.05 -9.34 21.23
N ASP A 555 42.76 -9.86 22.42
CA ASP A 555 42.70 -11.31 22.64
C ASP A 555 41.39 -11.89 22.05
N GLU A 556 41.52 -12.61 20.94
CA GLU A 556 40.39 -13.16 20.19
C GLU A 556 40.16 -14.65 20.49
N GLU A 557 38.90 -15.03 20.67
CA GLU A 557 38.49 -16.42 20.84
C GLU A 557 37.24 -16.76 19.99
N LYS A 558 37.13 -18.01 19.58
CA LYS A 558 35.92 -18.52 18.91
C LYS A 558 34.76 -18.62 19.92
N VAL A 559 33.56 -18.24 19.48
CA VAL A 559 32.31 -18.35 20.25
C VAL A 559 31.44 -19.43 19.63
N GLY A 560 30.82 -20.24 20.50
CA GLY A 560 29.97 -21.35 20.09
C GLY A 560 30.74 -22.63 19.79
N PHE A 561 30.00 -23.65 19.47
CA PHE A 561 30.49 -25.02 19.21
C PHE A 561 30.19 -25.42 17.76
N ASP A 562 30.98 -26.33 17.24
CA ASP A 562 30.80 -26.82 15.86
C ASP A 562 29.64 -27.83 15.77
N SER A 563 29.37 -28.56 16.86
CA SER A 563 28.25 -29.49 16.96
C SER A 563 27.60 -29.48 18.34
N ALA A 564 26.37 -29.97 18.43
CA ALA A 564 25.66 -30.16 19.70
C ALA A 564 26.40 -31.20 20.58
N LYS A 565 27.10 -32.15 19.95
CA LYS A 565 27.94 -33.13 20.64
C LYS A 565 29.10 -32.46 21.36
N ASP A 566 29.81 -31.52 20.71
CA ASP A 566 30.91 -30.77 21.33
C ASP A 566 30.43 -29.92 22.51
N TYR A 567 29.25 -29.29 22.34
CA TYR A 567 28.61 -28.55 23.43
C TYR A 567 28.34 -29.43 24.65
N ILE A 568 27.75 -30.61 24.46
CA ILE A 568 27.43 -31.55 25.56
C ILE A 568 28.71 -32.00 26.26
N TYR A 569 29.76 -32.36 25.50
CA TYR A 569 31.04 -32.74 26.10
C TYR A 569 31.71 -31.61 26.87
N ALA A 570 31.64 -30.39 26.39
CA ALA A 570 32.14 -29.21 27.10
C ALA A 570 31.39 -28.99 28.41
N GLN A 571 30.07 -29.23 28.41
CA GLN A 571 29.27 -29.15 29.65
C GLN A 571 29.62 -30.29 30.63
N LEU A 572 29.80 -31.52 30.15
CA LEU A 572 30.26 -32.64 30.99
C LEU A 572 31.62 -32.36 31.61
N ALA A 573 32.57 -31.83 30.80
CA ALA A 573 33.90 -31.47 31.29
C ALA A 573 33.83 -30.36 32.37
N SER A 574 32.91 -29.42 32.28
CA SER A 574 32.68 -28.39 33.32
C SER A 574 32.21 -28.97 34.63
N GLN A 575 31.61 -30.16 34.61
CA GLN A 575 31.17 -30.94 35.78
C GLN A 575 32.21 -31.97 36.24
N GLY A 576 33.41 -31.95 35.65
CA GLY A 576 34.48 -32.89 35.98
C GLY A 576 34.30 -34.27 35.37
N ILE A 577 33.37 -34.44 34.43
CA ILE A 577 33.09 -35.72 33.73
C ILE A 577 33.89 -35.74 32.42
N MET A 578 34.76 -36.73 32.27
CA MET A 578 35.58 -36.86 31.05
C MET A 578 34.78 -37.50 29.90
N GLU A 579 35.10 -37.14 28.64
CA GLU A 579 34.50 -37.74 27.46
C GLU A 579 34.68 -39.28 27.41
N SER A 580 35.72 -39.79 28.05
CA SER A 580 36.02 -41.23 28.16
C SER A 580 35.25 -41.94 29.24
N ASP A 581 34.39 -41.27 30.01
CA ASP A 581 33.62 -41.91 31.10
C ASP A 581 32.59 -42.90 30.54
N ALA A 582 32.78 -44.17 30.83
CA ALA A 582 31.95 -45.27 30.34
C ALA A 582 30.49 -45.24 30.84
N ASN A 583 30.16 -44.35 31.79
CA ASN A 583 28.81 -44.17 32.32
C ASN A 583 27.98 -43.16 31.50
N TYR A 584 28.58 -42.41 30.62
CA TYR A 584 27.91 -41.42 29.79
C TYR A 584 28.14 -41.69 28.30
N LYS A 585 27.10 -41.45 27.50
CA LYS A 585 27.17 -41.57 26.03
C LYS A 585 26.38 -40.45 25.38
N VAL A 586 26.98 -39.79 24.43
CA VAL A 586 26.27 -38.85 23.57
C VAL A 586 25.79 -39.57 22.30
N ASP A 587 24.50 -39.58 22.09
CA ASP A 587 23.87 -40.23 20.94
C ASP A 587 23.34 -39.14 19.99
N VAL A 588 23.59 -39.32 18.69
CA VAL A 588 23.23 -38.38 17.64
C VAL A 588 22.38 -39.08 16.58
N VAL A 589 21.13 -38.62 16.45
CA VAL A 589 20.19 -39.12 15.44
C VAL A 589 19.96 -38.00 14.41
N LYS A 590 20.11 -38.34 13.13
CA LYS A 590 19.88 -37.42 12.01
C LYS A 590 18.78 -37.98 11.12
N GLU A 591 17.66 -37.27 11.02
CA GLU A 591 16.54 -37.69 10.18
C GLU A 591 15.85 -36.45 9.59
N ASN A 592 15.56 -36.48 8.28
CA ASN A 592 14.85 -35.44 7.55
C ASN A 592 15.41 -34.01 7.74
N GLY A 593 16.74 -33.88 7.85
CA GLY A 593 17.42 -32.59 8.06
C GLY A 593 17.40 -32.10 9.52
N ILE A 594 16.84 -32.88 10.43
CA ILE A 594 16.84 -32.61 11.87
C ILE A 594 17.93 -33.46 12.52
N GLU A 595 18.77 -32.83 13.32
CA GLU A 595 19.76 -33.52 14.16
C GLU A 595 19.31 -33.44 15.62
N VAL A 596 19.10 -34.59 16.24
CA VAL A 596 18.80 -34.70 17.69
C VAL A 596 20.01 -35.31 18.38
N THR A 597 20.57 -34.56 19.32
CA THR A 597 21.69 -35.03 20.13
C THR A 597 21.23 -35.23 21.56
N SER A 598 21.38 -36.42 22.09
CA SER A 598 20.93 -36.84 23.41
C SER A 598 22.08 -37.27 24.26
N LEU A 599 22.04 -36.92 25.56
CA LEU A 599 22.96 -37.42 26.57
C LEU A 599 22.31 -38.59 27.30
N LEU A 600 22.97 -39.72 27.24
CA LEU A 600 22.54 -40.95 27.92
C LEU A 600 23.48 -41.26 29.09
N LYS A 601 22.91 -41.74 30.18
CA LYS A 601 23.61 -42.26 31.33
C LYS A 601 23.31 -43.73 31.51
N LYS A 602 24.31 -44.50 31.88
CA LYS A 602 24.18 -45.91 32.17
C LYS A 602 23.65 -46.11 33.57
N ASP A 603 22.52 -46.77 33.69
CA ASP A 603 21.95 -47.09 35.03
C ASP A 603 22.84 -48.11 35.73
N PRO A 604 23.35 -47.84 36.92
CA PRO A 604 24.29 -48.69 37.62
C PRO A 604 23.73 -50.05 38.07
N LEU A 605 22.38 -50.15 38.23
CA LEU A 605 21.71 -51.37 38.70
C LEU A 605 21.31 -52.28 37.52
N THR A 606 20.71 -51.67 36.50
CA THR A 606 20.16 -52.42 35.35
C THR A 606 21.12 -52.54 34.16
N ASN A 607 22.19 -51.77 34.16
CA ASN A 607 23.18 -51.69 33.11
C ASN A 607 22.60 -51.20 31.73
N VAL A 608 21.40 -50.57 31.76
CA VAL A 608 20.68 -50.06 30.59
C VAL A 608 20.95 -48.58 30.43
N TRP A 609 21.07 -48.11 29.15
CA TRP A 609 21.19 -46.69 28.84
C TRP A 609 19.82 -45.98 28.98
N ARG A 610 19.75 -44.89 29.72
CA ARG A 610 18.59 -44.00 29.82
C ARG A 610 18.96 -42.58 29.52
N LEU A 611 18.01 -41.77 29.11
CA LEU A 611 18.20 -40.32 28.99
C LEU A 611 18.59 -39.76 30.37
N CYS A 612 19.57 -38.86 30.36
CA CYS A 612 19.89 -38.08 31.55
C CYS A 612 18.74 -37.18 31.93
N ASP A 613 18.52 -37.00 33.22
CA ASP A 613 17.58 -36.05 33.81
C ASP A 613 18.29 -35.02 34.71
N ASN A 614 17.55 -34.03 35.19
CA ASN A 614 18.11 -32.95 36.02
C ASN A 614 18.69 -33.43 37.37
N HIS A 615 18.36 -34.64 37.83
CA HIS A 615 18.88 -35.23 39.06
C HIS A 615 20.22 -35.92 38.86
N ASP A 616 20.62 -36.15 37.60
CA ASP A 616 21.90 -36.78 37.29
C ASP A 616 23.10 -35.81 37.41
N PHE A 617 22.83 -34.51 37.55
CA PHE A 617 23.82 -33.46 37.63
C PHE A 617 23.49 -32.47 38.72
N ASP A 618 24.52 -31.98 39.41
CA ASP A 618 24.38 -30.87 40.37
C ASP A 618 24.40 -29.53 39.59
N ILE A 619 23.30 -29.29 38.86
CA ILE A 619 23.23 -28.18 37.92
C ILE A 619 22.50 -27.02 38.61
N SER A 620 23.19 -25.88 38.73
CA SER A 620 22.53 -24.61 38.99
C SER A 620 21.48 -24.31 37.91
N ARG A 621 20.33 -23.72 38.26
CA ARG A 621 19.19 -23.48 37.36
C ARG A 621 19.53 -22.70 36.06
N ASP A 622 20.76 -22.18 35.94
CA ASP A 622 21.19 -21.30 34.84
C ASP A 622 21.78 -22.04 33.63
N THR A 623 22.05 -23.34 33.70
CA THR A 623 22.58 -24.14 32.57
C THR A 623 21.93 -25.53 32.53
N PRO A 624 20.68 -25.67 32.06
CA PRO A 624 20.05 -26.97 31.92
C PRO A 624 20.72 -27.78 30.81
N LEU A 625 21.35 -28.90 31.16
CA LEU A 625 21.85 -29.90 30.22
C LEU A 625 20.73 -30.76 29.62
N VAL A 626 19.58 -30.81 30.30
CA VAL A 626 18.47 -31.71 29.97
C VAL A 626 17.25 -30.91 29.54
N GLY A 627 16.68 -31.26 28.43
CA GLY A 627 15.50 -30.60 27.84
C GLY A 627 15.79 -29.28 27.12
N THR A 628 17.06 -28.95 26.86
CA THR A 628 17.44 -27.78 26.06
C THR A 628 17.35 -28.12 24.58
N CYS A 629 16.42 -27.46 23.86
CA CYS A 629 16.40 -27.51 22.43
C CYS A 629 17.33 -26.41 21.88
N ILE A 630 18.37 -26.80 21.15
CA ILE A 630 19.29 -25.90 20.47
C ILE A 630 19.03 -26.04 18.98
N ALA A 631 18.45 -25.02 18.37
CA ALA A 631 18.24 -25.00 16.95
C ALA A 631 19.45 -24.37 16.25
N ARG A 632 19.93 -25.02 15.18
CA ARG A 632 20.88 -24.43 14.24
C ARG A 632 20.09 -23.79 13.11
N TYR A 633 20.15 -22.49 13.00
CA TYR A 633 19.53 -21.73 11.93
C TYR A 633 20.49 -21.48 10.78
#